data_21c7db0d0eb8525063d3d2fb65361fb1
#
_entry.id   21c7db0d0eb8525063d3d2fb65361fb1
#
_cell.length_a   1.000
_cell.length_b   1.000
_cell.length_c   1.000
_cell.angle_alpha   90.00
_cell.angle_beta   90.00
_cell.angle_gamma   90.00
#
_symmetry.space_group_name_H-M   'P 1'
#
loop_
_entity.id
_entity.type
_entity.pdbx_description
1 polymer ?
#
loop_
_entity_poly.entity_id
_entity_poly.type
_entity_poly.pdbx_seq_one_letter_code
_entity_poly.pdbx_strand_id
1 'polypeptide(L)'
;EPPVIIGAGPAGLFCAYMLAKAGFRPILLERGEAVEERQKKVDHFWATGELDTQSNVQFGEGGAGTYSDGKLNTLVKDNHGRSRFVLKTFVEFGAKDDILYESKPHIGTDILIDVVRNMRNEIIKLGGEIRFNSQVTDFEIENNEIVAVQVNYEQWIETKTVVLAIGHSARDT
;
A
#
# COMPACT_ATOMS: atom_id res chain seq x y z
N GLU A 1 -2.85 -12.75 -17.74
CA GLU A 1 -2.22 -12.87 -16.41
C GLU A 1 -2.33 -11.54 -15.67
N PRO A 2 -2.69 -11.53 -14.39
CA PRO A 2 -2.84 -10.30 -13.62
C PRO A 2 -1.47 -9.68 -13.30
N PRO A 3 -1.30 -8.36 -13.34
CA PRO A 3 -0.13 -7.72 -12.77
C PRO A 3 -0.11 -7.92 -11.24
N VAL A 4 1.06 -8.26 -10.71
CA VAL A 4 1.26 -8.46 -9.26
C VAL A 4 2.01 -7.26 -8.69
N ILE A 5 1.49 -6.70 -7.60
CA ILE A 5 2.09 -5.59 -6.88
C ILE A 5 2.48 -6.08 -5.49
N ILE A 6 3.72 -5.85 -5.09
CA ILE A 6 4.28 -6.33 -3.82
C ILE A 6 4.41 -5.14 -2.86
N GLY A 7 3.61 -5.16 -1.81
CA GLY A 7 3.54 -4.14 -0.77
C GLY A 7 2.36 -3.18 -0.92
N ALA A 8 1.54 -3.07 0.11
CA ALA A 8 0.37 -2.20 0.21
C ALA A 8 0.64 -0.87 0.93
N GLY A 9 1.84 -0.35 0.79
CA GLY A 9 2.16 1.03 1.13
C GLY A 9 1.56 2.01 0.12
N PRO A 10 1.81 3.32 0.25
CA PRO A 10 1.24 4.33 -0.65
C PRO A 10 1.50 4.03 -2.13
N ALA A 11 2.72 3.65 -2.49
CA ALA A 11 3.07 3.33 -3.88
C ALA A 11 2.26 2.16 -4.43
N GLY A 12 2.15 1.07 -3.66
CA GLY A 12 1.40 -0.12 -4.08
C GLY A 12 -0.11 0.13 -4.18
N LEU A 13 -0.70 0.84 -3.20
CA LEU A 13 -2.11 1.19 -3.22
C LEU A 13 -2.47 2.08 -4.42
N PHE A 14 -1.68 3.12 -4.69
CA PHE A 14 -1.90 3.98 -5.86
C PHE A 14 -1.69 3.21 -7.17
N CYS A 15 -0.68 2.36 -7.26
CA CYS A 15 -0.46 1.51 -8.43
C CYS A 15 -1.66 0.58 -8.69
N ALA A 16 -2.12 -0.13 -7.65
CA ALA A 16 -3.27 -1.02 -7.75
C ALA A 16 -4.55 -0.26 -8.13
N TYR A 17 -4.78 0.91 -7.52
CA TYR A 17 -5.93 1.76 -7.83
C TYR A 17 -5.93 2.22 -9.29
N MET A 18 -4.80 2.72 -9.79
CA MET A 18 -4.70 3.19 -11.17
C MET A 18 -4.84 2.05 -12.18
N LEU A 19 -4.24 0.89 -11.92
CA LEU A 19 -4.38 -0.29 -12.78
C LEU A 19 -5.83 -0.79 -12.78
N ALA A 20 -6.48 -0.86 -11.63
CA ALA A 20 -7.88 -1.25 -11.54
C ALA A 20 -8.81 -0.28 -12.28
N LYS A 21 -8.59 1.03 -12.15
CA LYS A 21 -9.31 2.06 -12.94
C LYS A 21 -9.11 1.92 -14.44
N ALA A 22 -7.95 1.47 -14.87
CA ALA A 22 -7.65 1.21 -16.28
C ALA A 22 -8.22 -0.12 -16.80
N GLY A 23 -8.93 -0.88 -15.96
CA GLY A 23 -9.57 -2.15 -16.34
C GLY A 23 -8.68 -3.37 -16.20
N PHE A 24 -7.47 -3.24 -15.65
CA PHE A 24 -6.67 -4.38 -15.24
C PHE A 24 -7.20 -4.98 -13.94
N ARG A 25 -6.83 -6.22 -13.67
CA ARG A 25 -7.20 -6.91 -12.42
C ARG A 25 -5.93 -7.18 -11.60
N PRO A 26 -5.34 -6.15 -10.97
CA PRO A 26 -4.10 -6.33 -10.22
C PRO A 26 -4.32 -7.20 -8.99
N ILE A 27 -3.28 -7.96 -8.62
CA ILE A 27 -3.18 -8.64 -7.33
C ILE A 27 -2.18 -7.87 -6.49
N LEU A 28 -2.62 -7.29 -5.39
CA LEU A 28 -1.78 -6.58 -4.42
C LEU A 28 -1.50 -7.50 -3.24
N LEU A 29 -0.23 -7.80 -3.01
CA LEU A 29 0.24 -8.67 -1.93
C LEU A 29 0.84 -7.83 -0.81
N GLU A 30 0.35 -8.03 0.41
CA GLU A 30 0.86 -7.36 1.62
C GLU A 30 1.25 -8.42 2.65
N ARG A 31 2.50 -8.35 3.14
CA ARG A 31 3.01 -9.29 4.16
C ARG A 31 2.34 -9.10 5.51
N GLY A 32 1.97 -7.87 5.85
CA GLY A 32 1.24 -7.55 7.07
C GLY A 32 -0.26 -7.69 6.92
N GLU A 33 -0.98 -7.04 7.82
CA GLU A 33 -2.44 -7.15 7.93
C GLU A 33 -3.16 -5.93 7.36
N ALA A 34 -4.46 -6.07 7.18
CA ALA A 34 -5.37 -4.98 6.90
C ALA A 34 -5.28 -3.90 7.99
N VAL A 35 -5.55 -2.67 7.63
CA VAL A 35 -5.36 -1.51 8.53
C VAL A 35 -6.13 -1.64 9.84
N GLU A 36 -7.27 -2.32 9.86
CA GLU A 36 -8.08 -2.56 11.07
C GLU A 36 -7.37 -3.50 12.06
N GLU A 37 -6.78 -4.58 11.59
CA GLU A 37 -6.04 -5.52 12.44
C GLU A 37 -4.66 -4.94 12.81
N ARG A 38 -4.04 -4.22 11.87
CA ARG A 38 -2.80 -3.49 12.11
C ARG A 38 -2.94 -2.48 13.23
N GLN A 39 -4.06 -1.75 13.30
CA GLN A 39 -4.33 -0.79 14.39
C GLN A 39 -4.30 -1.48 15.76
N LYS A 40 -4.93 -2.64 15.89
CA LYS A 40 -4.92 -3.41 17.15
C LYS A 40 -3.50 -3.80 17.56
N LYS A 41 -2.65 -4.19 16.62
CA LYS A 41 -1.25 -4.55 16.88
C LYS A 41 -0.40 -3.35 17.25
N VAL A 42 -0.63 -2.21 16.63
CA VAL A 42 0.02 -0.95 17.00
C VAL A 42 -0.38 -0.52 18.42
N ASP A 43 -1.66 -0.59 18.76
CA ASP A 43 -2.16 -0.28 20.11
C ASP A 43 -1.58 -1.25 21.15
N HIS A 44 -1.51 -2.54 20.83
CA HIS A 44 -0.88 -3.54 21.68
C HIS A 44 0.61 -3.25 21.91
N PHE A 45 1.35 -2.93 20.86
CA PHE A 45 2.76 -2.55 20.96
C PHE A 45 2.99 -1.34 21.88
N TRP A 46 2.16 -0.30 21.74
CA TRP A 46 2.26 0.88 22.61
C TRP A 46 1.92 0.59 24.08
N ALA A 47 1.04 -0.38 24.31
CA ALA A 47 0.64 -0.77 25.67
C ALA A 47 1.64 -1.73 26.35
N THR A 48 2.29 -2.62 25.59
CA THR A 48 3.06 -3.75 26.14
C THR A 48 4.55 -3.73 25.77
N GLY A 49 4.93 -3.06 24.67
CA GLY A 49 6.26 -3.11 24.08
C GLY A 49 6.50 -4.35 23.19
N GLU A 50 5.52 -5.23 23.02
CA GLU A 50 5.63 -6.44 22.19
C GLU A 50 5.45 -6.09 20.71
N LEU A 51 6.53 -6.26 19.92
CA LEU A 51 6.55 -5.95 18.49
C LEU A 51 6.17 -7.18 17.65
N ASP A 52 5.14 -7.03 16.81
CA ASP A 52 4.90 -7.96 15.69
C ASP A 52 5.79 -7.57 14.51
N THR A 53 6.61 -8.51 14.02
CA THR A 53 7.58 -8.23 12.96
C THR A 53 6.97 -8.16 11.56
N GLN A 54 5.74 -8.64 11.37
CA GLN A 54 5.05 -8.64 10.08
C GLN A 54 4.06 -7.49 9.94
N SER A 55 3.45 -7.05 11.05
CA SER A 55 2.44 -5.99 11.06
C SER A 55 2.65 -5.08 12.27
N ASN A 56 3.05 -3.84 12.03
CA ASN A 56 3.44 -2.86 13.06
C ASN A 56 3.36 -1.42 12.53
N VAL A 57 4.00 -0.45 13.20
CA VAL A 57 4.04 0.95 12.74
C VAL A 57 4.72 1.16 11.38
N GLN A 58 5.56 0.23 10.92
CA GLN A 58 6.27 0.34 9.64
C GLN A 58 5.62 -0.53 8.55
N PHE A 59 5.15 -1.71 8.91
CA PHE A 59 4.64 -2.74 7.99
C PHE A 59 3.15 -2.98 8.16
N GLY A 60 2.51 -3.38 7.08
CA GLY A 60 1.07 -3.58 6.95
C GLY A 60 0.43 -2.58 5.99
N GLU A 61 -0.86 -2.75 5.75
CA GLU A 61 -1.64 -1.92 4.82
C GLU A 61 -1.49 -0.42 5.13
N GLY A 62 -1.26 0.39 4.11
CA GLY A 62 -1.02 1.83 4.20
C GLY A 62 0.44 2.23 4.42
N GLY A 63 1.32 1.27 4.77
CA GLY A 63 2.74 1.49 5.00
C GLY A 63 3.05 2.35 6.22
N ALA A 64 4.30 2.79 6.36
CA ALA A 64 4.79 3.56 7.50
C ALA A 64 4.10 4.94 7.66
N GLY A 65 3.61 5.51 6.56
CA GLY A 65 2.96 6.82 6.56
C GLY A 65 1.67 6.88 7.36
N THR A 66 0.94 5.78 7.49
CA THR A 66 -0.36 5.71 8.18
C THR A 66 -0.25 6.11 9.66
N TYR A 67 0.84 5.75 10.32
CA TYR A 67 1.09 6.03 11.75
C TYR A 67 2.18 7.09 11.96
N SER A 68 2.46 7.89 10.93
CA SER A 68 3.38 9.03 11.02
C SER A 68 2.69 10.26 11.64
N ASP A 69 3.39 11.38 11.67
CA ASP A 69 2.83 12.67 12.11
C ASP A 69 1.82 13.27 11.11
N GLY A 70 1.52 12.57 10.02
CA GLY A 70 0.49 12.94 9.03
C GLY A 70 0.86 14.11 8.11
N LYS A 71 2.08 14.59 8.16
CA LYS A 71 2.54 15.67 7.28
C LYS A 71 2.72 15.17 5.85
N LEU A 72 2.13 15.87 4.90
CA LEU A 72 2.21 15.58 3.46
C LEU A 72 3.15 16.53 2.73
N ASN A 73 4.28 16.86 3.34
CA ASN A 73 5.24 17.78 2.75
C ASN A 73 6.19 17.07 1.78
N THR A 74 6.45 17.71 0.65
CA THR A 74 7.46 17.28 -0.29
C THR A 74 8.28 18.46 -0.79
N LEU A 75 9.58 18.25 -1.00
CA LEU A 75 10.47 19.21 -1.65
C LEU A 75 10.53 19.02 -3.17
N VAL A 76 9.86 17.99 -3.69
CA VAL A 76 9.81 17.70 -5.13
C VAL A 76 8.89 18.69 -5.83
N LYS A 77 9.40 19.32 -6.90
CA LYS A 77 8.59 20.18 -7.76
C LYS A 77 7.59 19.32 -8.54
N ASP A 78 6.31 19.68 -8.45
CA ASP A 78 5.22 18.96 -9.11
C ASP A 78 4.96 19.47 -10.52
N ASN A 79 5.91 19.27 -11.42
CA ASN A 79 5.83 19.73 -12.80
C ASN A 79 4.74 19.01 -13.62
N HIS A 80 4.21 17.91 -13.13
CA HIS A 80 3.23 17.06 -13.84
C HIS A 80 1.89 16.92 -13.11
N GLY A 81 1.68 17.61 -12.01
CA GLY A 81 0.45 17.55 -11.22
C GLY A 81 0.26 16.24 -10.44
N ARG A 82 1.32 15.45 -10.24
CA ARG A 82 1.24 14.14 -9.56
C ARG A 82 0.93 14.27 -8.08
N SER A 83 1.57 15.23 -7.40
CA SER A 83 1.27 15.50 -5.99
C SER A 83 -0.17 15.97 -5.81
N ARG A 84 -0.66 16.83 -6.72
CA ARG A 84 -2.07 17.26 -6.69
C ARG A 84 -3.03 16.12 -6.98
N PHE A 85 -2.69 15.19 -7.85
CA PHE A 85 -3.46 13.98 -8.08
C PHE A 85 -3.57 13.13 -6.80
N VAL A 86 -2.47 12.91 -6.09
CA VAL A 86 -2.44 12.18 -4.82
C VAL A 86 -3.34 12.84 -3.77
N LEU A 87 -3.22 14.15 -3.58
CA LEU A 87 -4.06 14.90 -2.62
C LEU A 87 -5.55 14.83 -2.98
N LYS A 88 -5.89 14.99 -4.26
CA LYS A 88 -7.28 14.83 -4.73
C LYS A 88 -7.82 13.43 -4.47
N THR A 89 -7.01 12.41 -4.70
CA THR A 89 -7.38 11.02 -4.40
C THR A 89 -7.62 10.82 -2.90
N PHE A 90 -6.79 11.40 -2.04
CA PHE A 90 -7.03 11.34 -0.59
C PHE A 90 -8.35 12.02 -0.20
N VAL A 91 -8.70 13.15 -0.81
CA VAL A 91 -10.00 13.81 -0.58
C VAL A 91 -11.16 12.92 -1.08
N GLU A 92 -11.03 12.32 -2.26
CA GLU A 92 -12.02 11.39 -2.81
C GLU A 92 -12.31 10.24 -1.85
N PHE A 93 -11.29 9.76 -1.12
CA PHE A 93 -11.41 8.64 -0.20
C PHE A 93 -11.59 9.03 1.28
N GLY A 94 -11.80 10.31 1.60
CA GLY A 94 -12.27 10.73 2.91
C GLY A 94 -11.43 11.77 3.64
N ALA A 95 -10.31 12.23 3.07
CA ALA A 95 -9.58 13.36 3.62
C ALA A 95 -10.35 14.67 3.43
N LYS A 96 -10.10 15.66 4.29
CA LYS A 96 -10.67 16.99 4.15
C LYS A 96 -10.09 17.70 2.94
N ASP A 97 -10.88 18.54 2.29
CA ASP A 97 -10.48 19.27 1.08
C ASP A 97 -9.48 20.42 1.34
N ASP A 98 -9.32 20.85 2.59
CA ASP A 98 -8.32 21.83 3.00
C ASP A 98 -6.88 21.43 2.61
N ILE A 99 -6.57 20.12 2.57
CA ILE A 99 -5.25 19.64 2.13
C ILE A 99 -4.88 20.05 0.70
N LEU A 100 -5.87 20.43 -0.12
CA LEU A 100 -5.64 20.90 -1.50
C LEU A 100 -5.12 22.33 -1.57
N TYR A 101 -5.30 23.12 -0.51
CA TYR A 101 -5.04 24.55 -0.48
C TYR A 101 -3.99 24.95 0.55
N GLU A 102 -3.76 24.11 1.56
CA GLU A 102 -2.76 24.37 2.59
C GLU A 102 -1.33 24.21 2.05
N SER A 103 -0.43 25.09 2.47
CA SER A 103 1.00 25.03 2.10
C SER A 103 1.74 23.85 2.77
N LYS A 104 1.23 23.37 3.90
CA LYS A 104 1.76 22.25 4.67
C LYS A 104 0.60 21.33 5.08
N PRO A 105 0.05 20.57 4.11
CA PRO A 105 -1.11 19.73 4.39
C PRO A 105 -0.79 18.63 5.39
N HIS A 106 -1.77 18.35 6.25
CA HIS A 106 -1.70 17.34 7.30
C HIS A 106 -2.97 16.48 7.28
N ILE A 107 -2.81 15.17 7.40
CA ILE A 107 -3.92 14.23 7.56
C ILE A 107 -3.70 13.44 8.84
N GLY A 108 -4.66 13.49 9.79
CA GLY A 108 -4.61 12.71 11.01
C GLY A 108 -4.65 11.19 10.74
N THR A 109 -4.09 10.42 11.67
CA THR A 109 -4.02 8.96 11.57
C THR A 109 -5.41 8.32 11.36
N ASP A 110 -6.43 8.76 12.09
CA ASP A 110 -7.79 8.22 11.96
C ASP A 110 -8.35 8.42 10.55
N ILE A 111 -8.12 9.59 9.96
CA ILE A 111 -8.55 9.89 8.59
C ILE A 111 -7.75 9.07 7.59
N LEU A 112 -6.43 8.89 7.78
CA LEU A 112 -5.60 8.06 6.90
C LEU A 112 -6.04 6.60 6.91
N ILE A 113 -6.42 6.06 8.06
CA ILE A 113 -6.97 4.71 8.19
C ILE A 113 -8.22 4.56 7.32
N ASP A 114 -9.13 5.53 7.38
CA ASP A 114 -10.34 5.52 6.57
C ASP A 114 -10.05 5.67 5.07
N VAL A 115 -9.12 6.55 4.69
CA VAL A 115 -8.67 6.72 3.30
C VAL A 115 -8.10 5.41 2.76
N VAL A 116 -7.21 4.77 3.49
CA VAL A 116 -6.57 3.49 3.09
C VAL A 116 -7.63 2.40 2.91
N ARG A 117 -8.55 2.27 3.87
CA ARG A 117 -9.67 1.31 3.79
C ARG A 117 -10.56 1.57 2.58
N ASN A 118 -10.91 2.82 2.33
CA ASN A 118 -11.76 3.20 1.21
C ASN A 118 -11.07 2.97 -0.14
N MET A 119 -9.77 3.24 -0.26
CA MET A 119 -8.99 2.91 -1.45
C MET A 119 -8.98 1.40 -1.71
N ARG A 120 -8.73 0.58 -0.69
CA ARG A 120 -8.82 -0.88 -0.79
C ARG A 120 -10.17 -1.34 -1.34
N ASN A 121 -11.25 -0.84 -0.74
CA ASN A 121 -12.60 -1.22 -1.14
C ASN A 121 -12.89 -0.83 -2.60
N GLU A 122 -12.42 0.32 -3.07
CA GLU A 122 -12.57 0.72 -4.45
C GLU A 122 -11.73 -0.15 -5.41
N ILE A 123 -10.49 -0.50 -5.05
CA ILE A 123 -9.67 -1.43 -5.83
C ILE A 123 -10.41 -2.77 -6.03
N ILE A 124 -10.98 -3.32 -4.95
CA ILE A 124 -11.73 -4.58 -4.99
C ILE A 124 -12.99 -4.43 -5.86
N LYS A 125 -13.74 -3.36 -5.68
CA LYS A 125 -14.95 -3.06 -6.48
C LYS A 125 -14.64 -2.95 -7.98
N LEU A 126 -13.47 -2.42 -8.33
CA LEU A 126 -13.00 -2.31 -9.71
C LEU A 126 -12.42 -3.62 -10.27
N GLY A 127 -12.41 -4.70 -9.50
CA GLY A 127 -11.99 -6.03 -9.93
C GLY A 127 -10.54 -6.39 -9.59
N GLY A 128 -9.83 -5.56 -8.80
CA GLY A 128 -8.54 -5.91 -8.21
C GLY A 128 -8.71 -6.85 -7.02
N GLU A 129 -7.61 -7.46 -6.61
CA GLU A 129 -7.53 -8.36 -5.44
C GLU A 129 -6.45 -7.85 -4.49
N ILE A 130 -6.72 -7.92 -3.18
CA ILE A 130 -5.73 -7.60 -2.15
C ILE A 130 -5.63 -8.81 -1.21
N ARG A 131 -4.41 -9.31 -1.01
CA ARG A 131 -4.12 -10.42 -0.11
C ARG A 131 -3.21 -9.94 1.00
N PHE A 132 -3.69 -10.06 2.23
CA PHE A 132 -2.91 -9.81 3.45
C PHE A 132 -2.22 -11.08 3.93
N ASN A 133 -1.27 -10.95 4.87
CA ASN A 133 -0.45 -12.06 5.36
C ASN A 133 0.18 -12.85 4.22
N SER A 134 0.56 -12.15 3.16
CA SER A 134 1.03 -12.70 1.90
C SER A 134 2.40 -12.11 1.55
N GLN A 135 3.45 -12.76 2.05
CA GLN A 135 4.83 -12.37 1.80
C GLN A 135 5.31 -13.00 0.49
N VAL A 136 5.82 -12.19 -0.44
CA VAL A 136 6.53 -12.73 -1.61
C VAL A 136 7.90 -13.23 -1.16
N THR A 137 8.20 -14.48 -1.49
CA THR A 137 9.39 -15.19 -0.99
C THR A 137 10.35 -15.62 -2.10
N ASP A 138 9.90 -15.65 -3.35
CA ASP A 138 10.75 -15.99 -4.49
C ASP A 138 10.13 -15.52 -5.82
N PHE A 139 10.94 -15.54 -6.89
CA PHE A 139 10.56 -15.23 -8.26
C PHE A 139 11.00 -16.36 -9.17
N GLU A 140 10.12 -16.81 -10.05
CA GLU A 140 10.47 -17.69 -11.15
C GLU A 140 10.78 -16.85 -12.40
N ILE A 141 11.97 -17.05 -12.94
CA ILE A 141 12.47 -16.30 -14.10
C ILE A 141 12.89 -17.29 -15.18
N GLU A 142 12.27 -17.18 -16.35
CA GLU A 142 12.61 -17.94 -17.55
C GLU A 142 13.02 -16.99 -18.68
N ASN A 143 14.13 -17.27 -19.34
CA ASN A 143 14.63 -16.46 -20.47
C ASN A 143 14.73 -14.94 -20.19
N ASN A 144 15.12 -14.56 -18.96
CA ASN A 144 15.17 -13.18 -18.45
C ASN A 144 13.79 -12.50 -18.32
N GLU A 145 12.71 -13.25 -18.27
CA GLU A 145 11.36 -12.75 -18.02
C GLU A 145 10.80 -13.37 -16.76
N ILE A 146 10.11 -12.59 -15.95
CA ILE A 146 9.36 -13.10 -14.79
C ILE A 146 8.17 -13.90 -15.31
N VAL A 147 7.98 -15.11 -14.79
CA VAL A 147 6.84 -15.98 -15.14
C VAL A 147 5.93 -16.26 -13.94
N ALA A 148 6.47 -16.19 -12.72
CA ALA A 148 5.66 -16.34 -11.51
C ALA A 148 6.32 -15.69 -10.28
N VAL A 149 5.53 -15.47 -9.23
CA VAL A 149 6.00 -15.10 -7.89
C VAL A 149 5.55 -16.13 -6.86
N GLN A 150 6.41 -16.45 -5.90
CA GLN A 150 6.08 -17.34 -4.80
C GLN A 150 5.56 -16.54 -3.60
N VAL A 151 4.52 -17.02 -2.97
CA VAL A 151 3.93 -16.43 -1.77
C VAL A 151 4.05 -17.42 -0.61
N ASN A 152 4.56 -16.96 0.52
CA ASN A 152 4.66 -17.70 1.78
C ASN A 152 5.38 -19.06 1.64
N TYR A 153 6.38 -19.16 0.75
CA TYR A 153 7.14 -20.39 0.45
C TYR A 153 6.32 -21.55 -0.14
N GLU A 154 5.05 -21.34 -0.48
CA GLU A 154 4.13 -22.41 -0.87
C GLU A 154 3.44 -22.17 -2.20
N GLN A 155 2.77 -21.05 -2.34
CA GLN A 155 1.90 -20.76 -3.48
C GLN A 155 2.63 -19.97 -4.57
N TRP A 156 2.52 -20.43 -5.82
CA TRP A 156 2.96 -19.70 -6.99
C TRP A 156 1.80 -18.97 -7.68
N ILE A 157 2.03 -17.74 -8.08
CA ILE A 157 1.10 -16.92 -8.87
C ILE A 157 1.77 -16.60 -10.20
N GLU A 158 1.19 -17.09 -11.28
CA GLU A 158 1.66 -16.79 -12.64
C GLU A 158 1.44 -15.30 -12.96
N THR A 159 2.49 -14.64 -13.40
CA THR A 159 2.47 -13.23 -13.81
C THR A 159 3.68 -12.89 -14.66
N LYS A 160 3.50 -11.97 -15.61
CA LYS A 160 4.59 -11.38 -16.40
C LYS A 160 4.93 -9.95 -16.00
N THR A 161 4.18 -9.40 -15.06
CA THR A 161 4.36 -8.00 -14.64
C THR A 161 4.36 -7.93 -13.12
N VAL A 162 5.49 -7.51 -12.56
CA VAL A 162 5.66 -7.34 -11.13
C VAL A 162 6.08 -5.90 -10.82
N VAL A 163 5.43 -5.30 -9.82
CA VAL A 163 5.77 -4.00 -9.28
C VAL A 163 6.25 -4.17 -7.84
N LEU A 164 7.50 -3.79 -7.57
CA LEU A 164 8.06 -3.77 -6.22
C LEU A 164 7.72 -2.43 -5.53
N ALA A 165 6.88 -2.48 -4.51
CA ALA A 165 6.46 -1.34 -3.71
C ALA A 165 6.67 -1.58 -2.21
N ILE A 166 7.76 -2.25 -1.85
CA ILE A 166 8.06 -2.79 -0.52
C ILE A 166 8.53 -1.73 0.50
N GLY A 167 8.77 -0.51 0.07
CA GLY A 167 9.18 0.61 0.92
C GLY A 167 10.67 0.59 1.28
N HIS A 168 11.10 1.63 2.00
CA HIS A 168 12.50 1.84 2.33
C HIS A 168 13.05 0.88 3.39
N SER A 169 12.19 0.44 4.30
CA SER A 169 12.60 -0.35 5.48
C SER A 169 12.67 -1.86 5.24
N ALA A 170 12.26 -2.34 4.06
CA ALA A 170 12.30 -3.76 3.69
C ALA A 170 13.73 -4.16 3.24
N ARG A 171 14.61 -4.38 4.21
CA ARG A 171 16.02 -4.71 3.97
C ARG A 171 16.31 -6.21 3.91
N ASP A 172 15.37 -7.01 4.34
CA ASP A 172 15.41 -8.48 4.46
C ASP A 172 14.61 -9.20 3.37
N THR A 173 14.21 -8.45 2.36
CA THR A 173 13.36 -8.94 1.26
C THR A 173 14.09 -8.88 -0.06
#